data_12d79336324909a0851ed5666be8e7ff
#
_entry.id   12d79336324909a0851ed5666be8e7ff
#
_cell.length_a   1.000
_cell.length_b   1.000
_cell.length_c   1.000
_cell.angle_alpha   90.00
_cell.angle_beta   90.00
_cell.angle_gamma   90.00
#
_symmetry.space_group_name_H-M   'P 1'
#
loop_
_entity.id
_entity.type
_entity.pdbx_description
1 polymer ?
#
loop_
_entity_poly.entity_id
_entity_poly.type
_entity_poly.pdbx_seq_one_letter_code
_entity_poly.pdbx_strand_id
1 'polypeptide(L)'
;MQELYLELEDTEWPKEYTDHDRNIVRAIVYDNEGYLYFMKVQRDDEFGTAELIETSGGGMEEGEDEKTAVLRELSEELGVNGEVIVKIGTVSDYYNLIHRHNLNHYYLVHARSFGKTHMTADEIDCFHLSALRLTLAEAEKMYHNAMRFPLGRLLANRELPVLHHAAEWMKQAGLNLKESD
;
A
#
# COMPACT_ATOMS: atom_id res chain seq x y z
N MET A 1 -4.98 16.23 -12.19
CA MET A 1 -5.69 16.15 -10.89
C MET A 1 -4.73 16.57 -9.80
N GLN A 2 -5.20 17.18 -8.70
CA GLN A 2 -4.36 17.58 -7.57
C GLN A 2 -3.96 16.34 -6.76
N GLU A 3 -2.76 16.35 -6.13
CA GLU A 3 -2.34 15.31 -5.21
C GLU A 3 -3.30 15.22 -4.01
N LEU A 4 -3.59 14.00 -3.57
CA LEU A 4 -4.37 13.72 -2.37
C LEU A 4 -3.51 14.01 -1.13
N TYR A 5 -4.10 14.66 -0.12
CA TYR A 5 -3.51 14.77 1.20
C TYR A 5 -4.54 14.39 2.27
N LEU A 6 -4.21 13.42 3.12
CA LEU A 6 -5.06 12.97 4.22
C LEU A 6 -4.29 12.95 5.52
N GLU A 7 -4.98 13.32 6.60
CA GLU A 7 -4.53 13.15 7.98
C GLU A 7 -5.52 12.23 8.69
N LEU A 8 -5.05 11.11 9.19
CA LEU A 8 -5.85 10.05 9.79
C LEU A 8 -5.37 9.76 11.21
N GLU A 9 -6.29 9.89 12.16
CA GLU A 9 -6.04 9.47 13.54
C GLU A 9 -6.28 7.96 13.68
N ASP A 10 -5.55 7.32 14.61
CA ASP A 10 -5.85 5.95 15.02
C ASP A 10 -7.09 5.96 15.94
N THR A 11 -8.19 5.40 15.44
CA THR A 11 -9.46 5.31 16.16
C THR A 11 -9.65 3.98 16.88
N GLU A 12 -8.70 3.06 16.77
CA GLU A 12 -8.79 1.71 17.32
C GLU A 12 -8.10 1.56 18.66
N TRP A 13 -7.00 2.27 18.87
CA TRP A 13 -6.22 2.24 20.10
C TRP A 13 -6.02 3.64 20.67
N PRO A 14 -6.00 3.76 22.02
CA PRO A 14 -5.80 5.05 22.65
C PRO A 14 -4.40 5.60 22.36
N LYS A 15 -4.32 6.90 22.12
CA LYS A 15 -3.04 7.60 21.96
C LYS A 15 -2.44 7.86 23.34
N GLU A 16 -1.27 7.29 23.61
CA GLU A 16 -0.46 7.60 24.79
C GLU A 16 0.62 8.62 24.44
N TYR A 17 1.50 8.29 23.49
CA TYR A 17 2.54 9.15 22.95
C TYR A 17 2.93 8.67 21.56
N THR A 18 3.74 9.47 20.87
CA THR A 18 4.38 9.08 19.61
C THR A 18 5.89 9.23 19.83
N ASP A 19 6.67 8.19 19.60
CA ASP A 19 8.10 8.17 19.85
C ASP A 19 8.94 8.17 18.57
N HIS A 20 8.36 7.85 17.42
CA HIS A 20 9.07 7.89 16.15
C HIS A 20 8.15 8.18 14.96
N ASP A 21 8.71 8.90 14.00
CA ASP A 21 8.14 9.15 12.69
C ASP A 21 8.79 8.23 11.66
N ARG A 22 8.00 7.78 10.68
CA ARG A 22 8.51 6.95 9.60
C ARG A 22 8.04 7.45 8.25
N ASN A 23 8.98 7.76 7.35
CA ASN A 23 8.69 7.99 5.94
C ASN A 23 8.58 6.65 5.21
N ILE A 24 7.46 6.45 4.53
CA ILE A 24 7.12 5.21 3.83
C ILE A 24 6.74 5.57 2.40
N VAL A 25 7.24 4.83 1.44
CA VAL A 25 6.76 4.87 0.06
C VAL A 25 5.83 3.70 -0.21
N ARG A 26 4.77 3.94 -0.99
CA ARG A 26 3.79 2.94 -1.39
C ARG A 26 3.38 3.11 -2.84
N ALA A 27 2.96 2.03 -3.47
CA ALA A 27 2.54 2.07 -4.87
C ALA A 27 1.17 1.44 -5.12
N ILE A 28 0.36 2.14 -5.90
CA ILE A 28 -0.73 1.53 -6.67
C ILE A 28 -0.08 1.04 -7.97
N VAL A 29 0.09 -0.26 -8.10
CA VAL A 29 0.75 -0.90 -9.24
C VAL A 29 -0.30 -1.43 -10.19
N TYR A 30 -0.18 -1.15 -11.49
CA TYR A 30 -1.05 -1.69 -12.52
C TYR A 30 -0.27 -2.27 -13.70
N ASP A 31 -0.88 -3.25 -14.42
CA ASP A 31 -0.32 -3.84 -15.62
C ASP A 31 -0.99 -3.33 -16.92
N ASN A 32 -0.55 -3.84 -18.08
CA ASN A 32 -1.10 -3.48 -19.38
C ASN A 32 -2.58 -3.87 -19.56
N GLU A 33 -3.07 -4.85 -18.80
CA GLU A 33 -4.46 -5.30 -18.84
C GLU A 33 -5.35 -4.51 -17.86
N GLY A 34 -4.73 -3.64 -17.02
CA GLY A 34 -5.40 -2.78 -16.05
C GLY A 34 -5.68 -3.45 -14.72
N TYR A 35 -5.12 -4.62 -14.45
CA TYR A 35 -5.19 -5.23 -13.12
C TYR A 35 -4.23 -4.54 -12.16
N LEU A 36 -4.61 -4.55 -10.88
CA LEU A 36 -3.87 -3.96 -9.79
C LEU A 36 -3.15 -5.04 -8.97
N TYR A 37 -2.00 -4.69 -8.40
CA TYR A 37 -1.18 -5.61 -7.62
C TYR A 37 -1.08 -5.17 -6.17
N PHE A 38 -1.28 -6.11 -5.25
CA PHE A 38 -1.25 -5.91 -3.82
C PHE A 38 -0.45 -7.01 -3.14
N MET A 39 -0.03 -6.76 -1.90
CA MET A 39 0.53 -7.76 -1.01
C MET A 39 -0.59 -8.33 -0.12
N LYS A 40 -0.72 -9.65 -0.11
CA LYS A 40 -1.51 -10.36 0.90
C LYS A 40 -0.62 -10.57 2.12
N VAL A 41 -1.14 -10.21 3.28
CA VAL A 41 -0.43 -10.27 4.56
C VAL A 41 -1.26 -11.11 5.53
N GLN A 42 -0.64 -12.14 6.12
CA GLN A 42 -1.21 -12.85 7.26
C GLN A 42 -0.49 -12.38 8.52
N ARG A 43 -1.23 -11.81 9.44
CA ARG A 43 -0.69 -11.28 10.70
C ARG A 43 -1.16 -12.10 11.88
N ASP A 44 -0.24 -12.32 12.83
CA ASP A 44 -0.50 -12.85 14.16
C ASP A 44 0.49 -12.17 15.12
N ASP A 45 0.18 -10.92 15.48
CA ASP A 45 1.04 -10.04 16.24
C ASP A 45 0.23 -9.20 17.26
N GLU A 46 0.80 -8.13 17.81
CA GLU A 46 0.15 -7.23 18.77
C GLU A 46 -1.16 -6.61 18.28
N PHE A 47 -1.38 -6.53 16.97
CA PHE A 47 -2.64 -6.08 16.36
C PHE A 47 -3.69 -7.19 16.25
N GLY A 48 -3.33 -8.44 16.58
CA GLY A 48 -4.19 -9.62 16.48
C GLY A 48 -3.96 -10.44 15.21
N THR A 49 -4.80 -11.47 15.05
CA THR A 49 -4.74 -12.38 13.89
C THR A 49 -5.67 -11.90 12.80
N ALA A 50 -5.14 -11.59 11.62
CA ALA A 50 -5.92 -11.14 10.47
C ALA A 50 -5.23 -11.50 9.14
N GLU A 51 -6.06 -11.75 8.11
CA GLU A 51 -5.63 -11.76 6.71
C GLU A 51 -6.02 -10.43 6.07
N LEU A 52 -5.05 -9.70 5.54
CA LEU A 52 -5.19 -8.34 5.03
C LEU A 52 -4.59 -8.25 3.63
N ILE A 53 -4.95 -7.18 2.90
CA ILE A 53 -4.20 -6.73 1.74
C ILE A 53 -3.62 -5.35 2.00
N GLU A 54 -2.43 -5.11 1.47
CA GLU A 54 -1.74 -3.82 1.55
C GLU A 54 -1.16 -3.46 0.18
N THR A 55 -1.01 -2.17 -0.07
CA THR A 55 -0.18 -1.70 -1.17
C THR A 55 1.28 -2.05 -0.90
N SER A 56 2.00 -2.49 -1.94
CA SER A 56 3.44 -2.75 -1.85
C SER A 56 4.21 -1.48 -1.51
N GLY A 57 5.22 -1.60 -0.68
CA GLY A 57 6.07 -0.50 -0.27
C GLY A 57 6.63 -0.65 1.13
N GLY A 58 7.56 0.23 1.49
CA GLY A 58 8.26 0.15 2.76
C GLY A 58 8.95 1.44 3.14
N GLY A 59 9.84 1.36 4.14
CA GLY A 59 10.59 2.50 4.65
C GLY A 59 11.62 3.00 3.66
N MET A 60 11.78 4.32 3.58
CA MET A 60 12.88 4.93 2.85
C MET A 60 14.20 4.70 3.57
N GLU A 61 15.26 4.43 2.82
CA GLU A 61 16.63 4.36 3.32
C GLU A 61 17.28 5.75 3.42
N GLU A 62 18.33 5.88 4.22
CA GLU A 62 19.04 7.14 4.38
C GLU A 62 19.64 7.63 3.05
N GLY A 63 19.27 8.84 2.64
CA GLY A 63 19.75 9.46 1.40
C GLY A 63 19.03 8.99 0.13
N GLU A 64 18.04 8.12 0.26
CA GLU A 64 17.23 7.65 -0.86
C GLU A 64 16.10 8.64 -1.19
N ASP A 65 15.85 8.90 -2.47
CA ASP A 65 14.65 9.66 -2.88
C ASP A 65 13.41 8.75 -2.97
N GLU A 66 12.21 9.35 -2.86
CA GLU A 66 10.95 8.62 -2.85
C GLU A 66 10.75 7.70 -4.07
N LYS A 67 11.18 8.11 -5.29
CA LYS A 67 10.99 7.31 -6.50
C LYS A 67 11.94 6.11 -6.55
N THR A 68 13.16 6.30 -6.10
CA THR A 68 14.14 5.21 -5.97
C THR A 68 13.64 4.20 -4.94
N ALA A 69 13.19 4.68 -3.78
CA ALA A 69 12.65 3.84 -2.71
C ALA A 69 11.46 3.00 -3.18
N VAL A 70 10.47 3.61 -3.81
CA VAL A 70 9.27 2.87 -4.26
C VAL A 70 9.60 1.80 -5.31
N LEU A 71 10.52 2.08 -6.24
CA LEU A 71 10.92 1.09 -7.25
C LEU A 71 11.74 -0.05 -6.64
N ARG A 72 12.59 0.22 -5.63
CA ARG A 72 13.33 -0.80 -4.88
C ARG A 72 12.36 -1.74 -4.16
N GLU A 73 11.41 -1.19 -3.38
CA GLU A 73 10.40 -1.98 -2.66
C GLU A 73 9.57 -2.85 -3.60
N LEU A 74 9.13 -2.30 -4.74
CA LEU A 74 8.37 -3.07 -5.73
C LEU A 74 9.18 -4.20 -6.36
N SER A 75 10.48 -3.99 -6.57
CA SER A 75 11.37 -5.04 -7.05
C SER A 75 11.56 -6.14 -6.03
N GLU A 76 11.68 -5.80 -4.75
CA GLU A 76 11.88 -6.73 -3.64
C GLU A 76 10.63 -7.57 -3.37
N GLU A 77 9.48 -6.93 -3.18
CA GLU A 77 8.23 -7.58 -2.78
C GLU A 77 7.47 -8.25 -3.94
N LEU A 78 7.36 -7.57 -5.08
CA LEU A 78 6.56 -8.00 -6.22
C LEU A 78 7.39 -8.51 -7.40
N GLY A 79 8.72 -8.32 -7.38
CA GLY A 79 9.58 -8.57 -8.53
C GLY A 79 9.27 -7.65 -9.71
N VAL A 80 8.64 -6.51 -9.47
CA VAL A 80 8.21 -5.57 -10.51
C VAL A 80 9.37 -4.70 -10.98
N ASN A 81 9.63 -4.71 -12.29
CA ASN A 81 10.36 -3.65 -12.96
C ASN A 81 9.32 -2.63 -13.45
N GLY A 82 9.18 -1.53 -12.71
CA GLY A 82 8.12 -0.55 -12.86
C GLY A 82 8.59 0.79 -13.42
N GLU A 83 7.61 1.56 -13.89
CA GLU A 83 7.77 2.96 -14.25
C GLU A 83 6.84 3.82 -13.39
N VAL A 84 7.41 4.77 -12.64
CA VAL A 84 6.63 5.74 -11.87
C VAL A 84 5.93 6.69 -12.82
N ILE A 85 4.60 6.70 -12.77
CA ILE A 85 3.77 7.55 -13.63
C ILE A 85 3.53 8.90 -12.97
N VAL A 86 3.06 8.89 -11.71
CA VAL A 86 2.71 10.12 -10.98
C VAL A 86 2.70 9.86 -9.47
N LYS A 87 2.94 10.89 -8.68
CA LYS A 87 2.62 10.89 -7.24
C LYS A 87 1.11 11.06 -7.08
N ILE A 88 0.48 10.13 -6.38
CA ILE A 88 -0.96 10.15 -6.11
C ILE A 88 -1.27 11.06 -4.93
N GLY A 89 -0.45 10.99 -3.89
CA GLY A 89 -0.64 11.81 -2.72
C GLY A 89 0.18 11.37 -1.52
N THR A 90 -0.16 11.95 -0.38
CA THR A 90 0.48 11.67 0.90
C THR A 90 -0.60 11.44 1.96
N VAL A 91 -0.42 10.40 2.77
CA VAL A 91 -1.28 10.10 3.91
C VAL A 91 -0.45 10.06 5.18
N SER A 92 -0.80 10.94 6.12
CA SER A 92 -0.29 10.94 7.50
C SER A 92 -1.22 10.08 8.34
N ASP A 93 -0.71 9.02 8.96
CA ASP A 93 -1.49 8.14 9.83
C ASP A 93 -0.74 7.71 11.10
N TYR A 94 -1.50 7.33 12.11
CA TYR A 94 -0.98 6.88 13.41
C TYR A 94 -1.30 5.42 13.66
N TYR A 95 -0.35 4.73 14.30
CA TYR A 95 -0.50 3.40 14.89
C TYR A 95 -0.17 3.50 16.38
N ASN A 96 -1.18 3.83 17.19
CA ASN A 96 -1.02 4.15 18.60
C ASN A 96 -0.50 2.97 19.42
N LEU A 97 -0.89 1.74 19.06
CA LEU A 97 -0.44 0.52 19.75
C LEU A 97 1.09 0.35 19.74
N ILE A 98 1.76 0.84 18.71
CA ILE A 98 3.22 0.80 18.56
C ILE A 98 3.86 2.20 18.58
N HIS A 99 3.12 3.20 19.07
CA HIS A 99 3.58 4.58 19.28
C HIS A 99 4.20 5.24 18.04
N ARG A 100 3.68 4.90 16.85
CA ARG A 100 4.26 5.29 15.57
C ARG A 100 3.35 6.22 14.76
N HIS A 101 3.98 7.25 14.19
CA HIS A 101 3.42 8.08 13.12
C HIS A 101 4.07 7.71 11.79
N ASN A 102 3.28 7.57 10.74
CA ASN A 102 3.77 7.31 9.40
C ASN A 102 3.38 8.45 8.46
N LEU A 103 4.31 8.80 7.59
CA LEU A 103 4.04 9.64 6.43
C LEU A 103 4.18 8.76 5.19
N ASN A 104 3.05 8.39 4.59
CA ASN A 104 2.99 7.47 3.47
C ASN A 104 2.89 8.24 2.15
N HIS A 105 3.88 8.10 1.28
CA HIS A 105 3.95 8.72 -0.04
C HIS A 105 3.51 7.70 -1.09
N TYR A 106 2.37 7.96 -1.75
CA TYR A 106 1.76 7.05 -2.72
C TYR A 106 2.08 7.43 -4.15
N TYR A 107 2.45 6.43 -4.94
CA TYR A 107 2.76 6.56 -6.36
C TYR A 107 1.89 5.62 -7.19
N LEU A 108 1.51 6.06 -8.39
CA LEU A 108 1.00 5.20 -9.44
C LEU A 108 2.18 4.68 -10.25
N VAL A 109 2.31 3.36 -10.33
CA VAL A 109 3.42 2.69 -11.01
C VAL A 109 2.89 1.70 -12.03
N HIS A 110 3.38 1.81 -13.26
CA HIS A 110 3.12 0.85 -14.32
C HIS A 110 4.13 -0.31 -14.26
N ALA A 111 3.67 -1.53 -14.09
CA ALA A 111 4.49 -2.73 -14.14
C ALA A 111 4.85 -3.05 -15.60
N ARG A 112 6.13 -2.88 -15.97
CA ARG A 112 6.65 -3.16 -17.30
C ARG A 112 6.98 -4.64 -17.50
N SER A 113 7.52 -5.27 -16.45
CA SER A 113 7.85 -6.69 -16.43
C SER A 113 7.94 -7.21 -15.00
N PHE A 114 7.88 -8.52 -14.84
CA PHE A 114 7.98 -9.22 -13.57
C PHE A 114 9.23 -10.10 -13.56
N GLY A 115 9.99 -10.04 -12.48
CA GLY A 115 11.17 -10.86 -12.21
C GLY A 115 11.01 -11.67 -10.93
N LYS A 116 12.13 -12.05 -10.32
CA LYS A 116 12.15 -12.72 -9.02
C LYS A 116 11.97 -11.70 -7.90
N THR A 117 11.22 -12.08 -6.88
CA THR A 117 11.12 -11.34 -5.63
C THR A 117 12.37 -11.54 -4.77
N HIS A 118 12.67 -10.59 -3.90
CA HIS A 118 13.80 -10.62 -2.97
C HIS A 118 13.34 -10.31 -1.54
N MET A 119 12.17 -10.86 -1.17
CA MET A 119 11.62 -10.70 0.17
C MET A 119 12.57 -11.26 1.24
N THR A 120 12.60 -10.61 2.40
CA THR A 120 13.35 -11.04 3.58
C THR A 120 12.74 -12.32 4.19
N ALA A 121 13.52 -13.01 5.04
CA ALA A 121 13.01 -14.19 5.75
C ALA A 121 11.80 -13.86 6.63
N ASP A 122 11.79 -12.70 7.30
CA ASP A 122 10.68 -12.26 8.14
C ASP A 122 9.40 -12.00 7.32
N GLU A 123 9.52 -11.42 6.14
CA GLU A 123 8.38 -11.18 5.23
C GLU A 123 7.78 -12.50 4.74
N ILE A 124 8.60 -13.51 4.47
CA ILE A 124 8.14 -14.83 4.02
C ILE A 124 7.59 -15.65 5.20
N ASP A 125 8.37 -15.76 6.28
CA ASP A 125 8.11 -16.71 7.36
C ASP A 125 7.15 -16.18 8.42
N CYS A 126 7.20 -14.87 8.74
CA CYS A 126 6.37 -14.26 9.78
C CYS A 126 5.07 -13.68 9.23
N PHE A 127 5.12 -13.01 8.08
CA PHE A 127 3.95 -12.35 7.50
C PHE A 127 3.31 -13.11 6.34
N HIS A 128 3.94 -14.20 5.87
CA HIS A 128 3.46 -15.01 4.74
C HIS A 128 3.03 -14.14 3.55
N LEU A 129 3.88 -13.17 3.19
CA LEU A 129 3.60 -12.24 2.11
C LEU A 129 3.47 -12.98 0.77
N SER A 130 2.46 -12.61 -0.01
CA SER A 130 2.26 -13.09 -1.36
C SER A 130 1.62 -12.01 -2.23
N ALA A 131 1.98 -11.97 -3.51
CA ALA A 131 1.40 -11.04 -4.45
C ALA A 131 -0.01 -11.47 -4.87
N LEU A 132 -0.92 -10.51 -4.97
CA LEU A 132 -2.26 -10.68 -5.55
C LEU A 132 -2.41 -9.77 -6.75
N ARG A 133 -3.04 -10.31 -7.81
CA ARG A 133 -3.45 -9.57 -9.00
C ARG A 133 -4.97 -9.49 -9.00
N LEU A 134 -5.52 -8.29 -8.87
CA LEU A 134 -6.94 -8.03 -8.61
C LEU A 134 -7.51 -6.99 -9.57
N THR A 135 -8.81 -7.08 -9.83
CA THR A 135 -9.60 -5.97 -10.36
C THR A 135 -9.80 -4.91 -9.27
N LEU A 136 -10.23 -3.70 -9.63
CA LEU A 136 -10.57 -2.66 -8.67
C LEU A 136 -11.64 -3.14 -7.67
N ALA A 137 -12.73 -3.74 -8.18
CA ALA A 137 -13.84 -4.22 -7.35
C ALA A 137 -13.42 -5.34 -6.37
N GLU A 138 -12.50 -6.22 -6.77
CA GLU A 138 -11.97 -7.27 -5.88
C GLU A 138 -11.13 -6.66 -4.76
N ALA A 139 -10.27 -5.68 -5.08
CA ALA A 139 -9.46 -4.98 -4.08
C ALA A 139 -10.34 -4.24 -3.07
N GLU A 140 -11.34 -3.48 -3.53
CA GLU A 140 -12.31 -2.79 -2.68
C GLU A 140 -13.04 -3.77 -1.75
N LYS A 141 -13.51 -4.90 -2.30
CA LYS A 141 -14.17 -5.95 -1.52
C LYS A 141 -13.26 -6.51 -0.42
N MET A 142 -11.98 -6.74 -0.72
CA MET A 142 -11.02 -7.24 0.27
C MET A 142 -10.78 -6.23 1.38
N TYR A 143 -10.61 -4.94 1.07
CA TYR A 143 -10.49 -3.89 2.08
C TYR A 143 -11.75 -3.78 2.95
N HIS A 144 -12.95 -3.79 2.36
CA HIS A 144 -14.18 -3.78 3.12
C HIS A 144 -14.32 -5.00 4.03
N ASN A 145 -13.96 -6.20 3.56
CA ASN A 145 -13.96 -7.41 4.38
C ASN A 145 -12.97 -7.34 5.56
N ALA A 146 -11.82 -6.69 5.35
CA ALA A 146 -10.81 -6.50 6.39
C ALA A 146 -11.27 -5.56 7.51
N MET A 147 -12.25 -4.68 7.27
CA MET A 147 -12.77 -3.74 8.27
C MET A 147 -13.44 -4.42 9.49
N ARG A 148 -13.68 -5.73 9.44
CA ARG A 148 -14.09 -6.52 10.63
C ARG A 148 -13.00 -6.59 11.71
N PHE A 149 -11.74 -6.34 11.34
CA PHE A 149 -10.59 -6.30 12.26
C PHE A 149 -10.18 -4.84 12.54
N PRO A 150 -9.70 -4.52 13.75
CA PRO A 150 -9.21 -3.17 14.06
C PRO A 150 -8.15 -2.67 13.08
N LEU A 151 -7.07 -3.44 12.88
CA LEU A 151 -6.02 -3.06 11.93
C LEU A 151 -6.56 -2.94 10.49
N GLY A 152 -7.50 -3.80 10.10
CA GLY A 152 -8.14 -3.74 8.79
C GLY A 152 -8.93 -2.45 8.58
N ARG A 153 -9.55 -1.88 9.63
CA ARG A 153 -10.21 -0.56 9.55
C ARG A 153 -9.20 0.56 9.34
N LEU A 154 -8.07 0.55 10.06
CA LEU A 154 -7.01 1.54 9.83
C LEU A 154 -6.47 1.46 8.40
N LEU A 155 -6.18 0.24 7.92
CA LEU A 155 -5.70 0.03 6.55
C LEU A 155 -6.73 0.47 5.51
N ALA A 156 -7.98 0.05 5.63
CA ALA A 156 -9.03 0.43 4.67
C ALA A 156 -9.27 1.94 4.64
N ASN A 157 -9.25 2.60 5.81
CA ASN A 157 -9.40 4.06 5.89
C ASN A 157 -8.27 4.81 5.19
N ARG A 158 -7.06 4.26 5.17
CA ARG A 158 -5.91 4.81 4.45
C ARG A 158 -5.94 4.46 2.97
N GLU A 159 -6.12 3.18 2.64
CA GLU A 159 -5.88 2.65 1.30
C GLU A 159 -7.04 2.95 0.32
N LEU A 160 -8.29 2.84 0.76
CA LEU A 160 -9.46 3.04 -0.13
C LEU A 160 -9.52 4.44 -0.75
N PRO A 161 -9.34 5.55 -0.01
CA PRO A 161 -9.33 6.88 -0.62
C PRO A 161 -8.20 7.06 -1.64
N VAL A 162 -7.03 6.50 -1.38
CA VAL A 162 -5.88 6.53 -2.29
C VAL A 162 -6.16 5.72 -3.56
N LEU A 163 -6.72 4.52 -3.40
CA LEU A 163 -7.10 3.64 -4.50
C LEU A 163 -8.13 4.31 -5.42
N HIS A 164 -9.17 4.90 -4.84
CA HIS A 164 -10.19 5.63 -5.60
C HIS A 164 -9.60 6.85 -6.33
N HIS A 165 -8.72 7.60 -5.67
CA HIS A 165 -8.05 8.74 -6.28
C HIS A 165 -7.15 8.32 -7.45
N ALA A 166 -6.42 7.21 -7.30
CA ALA A 166 -5.61 6.63 -8.38
C ALA A 166 -6.48 6.14 -9.55
N ALA A 167 -7.59 5.46 -9.27
CA ALA A 167 -8.54 4.98 -10.27
C ALA A 167 -9.12 6.14 -11.09
N GLU A 168 -9.55 7.21 -10.43
CA GLU A 168 -10.06 8.41 -11.11
C GLU A 168 -8.97 9.10 -11.94
N TRP A 169 -7.73 9.16 -11.43
CA TRP A 169 -6.60 9.68 -12.18
C TRP A 169 -6.31 8.85 -13.45
N MET A 170 -6.31 7.50 -13.32
CA MET A 170 -6.13 6.59 -14.45
C MET A 170 -7.20 6.81 -15.53
N LYS A 171 -8.45 6.93 -15.11
CA LYS A 171 -9.59 7.20 -16.00
C LYS A 171 -9.43 8.52 -16.76
N GLN A 172 -9.07 9.61 -16.06
CA GLN A 172 -8.85 10.92 -16.68
C GLN A 172 -7.64 10.92 -17.63
N ALA A 173 -6.61 10.14 -17.33
CA ALA A 173 -5.43 9.98 -18.18
C ALA A 173 -5.65 9.01 -19.36
N GLY A 174 -6.81 8.37 -19.47
CA GLY A 174 -7.12 7.38 -20.50
C GLY A 174 -6.30 6.07 -20.36
N LEU A 175 -5.85 5.76 -19.14
CA LEU A 175 -5.17 4.51 -18.85
C LEU A 175 -6.18 3.38 -18.65
N ASN A 176 -5.77 2.17 -19.00
CA ASN A 176 -6.59 0.98 -18.78
C ASN A 176 -6.67 0.66 -17.28
N LEU A 177 -7.88 0.46 -16.77
CA LEU A 177 -8.15 -0.01 -15.42
C LEU A 177 -9.22 -1.10 -15.49
N LYS A 178 -8.93 -2.28 -15.00
CA LYS A 178 -9.87 -3.40 -14.91
C LYS A 178 -10.76 -3.17 -13.69
N GLU A 179 -11.97 -2.65 -13.92
CA GLU A 179 -12.93 -2.34 -12.84
C GLU A 179 -13.52 -3.62 -12.23
N SER A 180 -13.91 -4.59 -13.07
CA SER A 180 -14.44 -5.90 -12.68
C SER A 180 -14.24 -6.93 -13.79
N ASP A 181 -14.39 -8.20 -13.50
CA ASP A 181 -14.44 -9.28 -14.51
C ASP A 181 -15.81 -9.37 -15.21
#